data_3b6111d7456b3836e68e02df0cb44377
#
_entry.id   3b6111d7456b3836e68e02df0cb44377
#
_cell.length_a   1.000
_cell.length_b   1.000
_cell.length_c   1.000
_cell.angle_alpha   90.00
_cell.angle_beta   90.00
_cell.angle_gamma   90.00
#
_symmetry.space_group_name_H-M   'P 1'
#
loop_
_entity.id
_entity.type
_entity.pdbx_description
1 polymer ?
#
loop_
_entity_poly.entity_id
_entity_poly.type
_entity_poly.pdbx_seq_one_letter_code
_entity_poly.pdbx_strand_id
1 'polypeptide(L)'
;QVSTRRRDLVCLNLEDDAQEWEKTIRECRFSHFPIIDSNQEDVVGILDTKDYFRSEDKSKEYVMKHAVDTPYFVPENMKANVLFANMKQTRIYFAVVLDEYGGMSGIVTLHDLVEALVGELEEEEMPAKPEDIERIAEGVWRIQGCAQLDEVSEVLNVEFSEIFDTFSGFVWDAIGRV
;
A
#
# COMPACT_ATOMS: atom_id res chain seq x y z
N GLN A 1 -6.40 -10.43 0.02
CA GLN A 1 -5.25 -10.82 -0.84
C GLN A 1 -4.15 -9.78 -0.64
N VAL A 2 -3.00 -10.17 -0.10
CA VAL A 2 -1.90 -9.29 0.33
C VAL A 2 -1.01 -8.83 -0.83
N SER A 3 -1.07 -9.49 -2.00
CA SER A 3 -0.20 -9.21 -3.15
C SER A 3 -0.78 -8.14 -4.08
N THR A 4 0.09 -7.27 -4.61
CA THR A 4 -0.23 -6.38 -5.73
C THR A 4 -0.31 -7.21 -7.01
N ARG A 5 -1.44 -7.14 -7.72
CA ARG A 5 -1.68 -7.95 -8.92
C ARG A 5 -0.85 -7.47 -10.09
N ARG A 6 -0.48 -8.40 -11.00
CA ARG A 6 0.31 -8.12 -12.20
C ARG A 6 -0.19 -6.93 -13.02
N ARG A 7 -1.51 -6.79 -13.21
CA ARG A 7 -2.12 -5.70 -13.99
C ARG A 7 -1.90 -4.30 -13.40
N ASP A 8 -1.62 -4.23 -12.10
CA ASP A 8 -1.43 -2.99 -11.34
C ASP A 8 0.07 -2.67 -11.15
N LEU A 9 0.97 -3.52 -11.73
CA LEU A 9 2.41 -3.37 -11.65
C LEU A 9 2.97 -2.63 -12.84
N VAL A 10 4.00 -1.84 -12.58
CA VAL A 10 4.88 -1.29 -13.61
C VAL A 10 6.14 -2.15 -13.63
N CYS A 11 6.42 -2.77 -14.78
CA CYS A 11 7.60 -3.58 -15.02
C CYS A 11 8.53 -2.86 -16.00
N LEU A 12 9.82 -3.18 -15.92
CA LEU A 12 10.80 -2.79 -16.94
C LEU A 12 10.97 -3.96 -17.91
N ASN A 13 10.99 -3.66 -19.21
CA ASN A 13 11.24 -4.69 -20.21
C ASN A 13 12.75 -4.83 -20.44
N LEU A 14 13.23 -6.06 -20.49
CA LEU A 14 14.64 -6.33 -20.75
C LEU A 14 15.10 -5.85 -22.14
N GLU A 15 14.20 -5.69 -23.10
CA GLU A 15 14.51 -5.18 -24.44
C GLU A 15 14.54 -3.66 -24.53
N ASP A 16 13.88 -2.95 -23.59
CA ASP A 16 13.88 -1.50 -23.57
C ASP A 16 15.29 -0.94 -23.37
N ASP A 17 15.56 0.24 -23.89
CA ASP A 17 16.85 0.90 -23.71
C ASP A 17 16.97 1.56 -22.32
N ALA A 18 18.18 2.04 -22.01
CA ALA A 18 18.45 2.67 -20.71
C ALA A 18 17.67 3.98 -20.51
N GLN A 19 17.29 4.68 -21.58
CA GLN A 19 16.55 5.94 -21.50
C GLN A 19 15.07 5.68 -21.19
N GLU A 20 14.51 4.63 -21.77
CA GLU A 20 13.14 4.18 -21.47
C GLU A 20 13.02 3.70 -20.02
N TRP A 21 14.01 2.96 -19.52
CA TRP A 21 14.10 2.57 -18.12
C TRP A 21 14.17 3.80 -17.21
N GLU A 22 15.07 4.74 -17.49
CA GLU A 22 15.20 5.96 -16.68
C GLU A 22 13.89 6.75 -16.64
N LYS A 23 13.22 6.89 -17.78
CA LYS A 23 11.94 7.58 -17.88
C LYS A 23 10.89 6.91 -16.99
N THR A 24 10.70 5.60 -17.11
CA THR A 24 9.74 4.82 -16.32
C THR A 24 10.02 4.94 -14.82
N ILE A 25 11.28 4.81 -14.41
CA ILE A 25 11.70 4.92 -13.01
C ILE A 25 11.44 6.32 -12.44
N ARG A 26 11.62 7.38 -13.23
CA ARG A 26 11.38 8.77 -12.78
C ARG A 26 9.91 9.15 -12.73
N GLU A 27 9.10 8.63 -13.64
CA GLU A 27 7.66 8.91 -13.70
C GLU A 27 6.88 8.14 -12.62
N CYS A 28 7.39 7.01 -12.17
CA CYS A 28 6.75 6.16 -11.17
C CYS A 28 7.38 6.31 -9.78
N ARG A 29 6.55 6.25 -8.73
CA ARG A 29 7.00 6.37 -7.33
C ARG A 29 7.20 5.02 -6.65
N PHE A 30 7.57 3.99 -7.41
CA PHE A 30 7.81 2.66 -6.85
C PHE A 30 9.26 2.50 -6.41
N SER A 31 9.48 1.72 -5.36
CA SER A 31 10.82 1.41 -4.85
C SER A 31 11.47 0.25 -5.57
N HIS A 32 10.68 -0.64 -6.17
CA HIS A 32 11.15 -1.84 -6.84
C HIS A 32 10.41 -2.03 -8.16
N PHE A 33 11.15 -2.43 -9.18
CA PHE A 33 10.61 -2.73 -10.50
C PHE A 33 10.99 -4.14 -10.92
N PRO A 34 10.03 -5.04 -11.15
CA PRO A 34 10.31 -6.31 -11.81
C PRO A 34 10.83 -6.06 -13.23
N ILE A 35 11.89 -6.76 -13.59
CA ILE A 35 12.39 -6.78 -14.96
C ILE A 35 11.88 -8.06 -15.62
N ILE A 36 11.17 -7.89 -16.72
CA ILE A 36 10.56 -9.00 -17.47
C ILE A 36 11.28 -9.20 -18.80
N ASP A 37 11.30 -10.45 -19.24
CA ASP A 37 11.84 -10.79 -20.57
C ASP A 37 10.88 -10.40 -21.71
N SER A 38 11.30 -10.62 -22.96
CA SER A 38 10.54 -10.30 -24.17
C SER A 38 9.20 -11.01 -24.28
N ASN A 39 9.05 -12.15 -23.63
CA ASN A 39 7.78 -12.88 -23.60
C ASN A 39 6.79 -12.35 -22.57
N GLN A 40 7.23 -11.37 -21.77
CA GLN A 40 6.46 -10.73 -20.68
C GLN A 40 5.93 -11.69 -19.61
N GLU A 41 6.49 -12.87 -19.49
CA GLU A 41 6.05 -13.91 -18.57
C GLU A 41 7.07 -14.17 -17.48
N ASP A 42 8.37 -14.15 -17.81
CA ASP A 42 9.45 -14.46 -16.89
C ASP A 42 10.05 -13.20 -16.27
N VAL A 43 10.13 -13.19 -14.95
CA VAL A 43 10.82 -12.12 -14.21
C VAL A 43 12.30 -12.52 -14.10
N VAL A 44 13.17 -11.74 -14.73
CA VAL A 44 14.62 -11.99 -14.79
C VAL A 44 15.40 -11.27 -13.70
N GLY A 45 14.81 -10.24 -13.07
CA GLY A 45 15.46 -9.46 -12.04
C GLY A 45 14.48 -8.52 -11.33
N ILE A 46 14.94 -7.96 -10.22
CA ILE A 46 14.23 -6.91 -9.48
C ILE A 46 15.19 -5.73 -9.35
N LEU A 47 14.83 -4.59 -9.92
CA LEU A 47 15.58 -3.36 -9.78
C LEU A 47 15.15 -2.62 -8.52
N ASP A 48 16.11 -2.32 -7.62
CA ASP A 48 15.90 -1.38 -6.51
C ASP A 48 16.21 0.04 -6.98
N THR A 49 15.25 0.96 -6.82
CA THR A 49 15.42 2.36 -7.25
C THR A 49 16.52 3.09 -6.50
N LYS A 50 16.77 2.74 -5.23
CA LYS A 50 17.85 3.36 -4.44
C LYS A 50 19.20 2.97 -5.00
N ASP A 51 19.38 1.70 -5.36
CA ASP A 51 20.64 1.22 -5.93
C ASP A 51 20.81 1.70 -7.35
N TYR A 52 19.73 1.82 -8.12
CA TYR A 52 19.74 2.49 -9.41
C TYR A 52 20.23 3.94 -9.29
N PHE A 53 19.66 4.75 -8.39
CA PHE A 53 20.08 6.16 -8.26
C PHE A 53 21.48 6.33 -7.67
N ARG A 54 21.97 5.38 -6.86
CA ARG A 54 23.33 5.35 -6.33
C ARG A 54 24.38 4.92 -7.35
N SER A 55 23.98 4.19 -8.39
CA SER A 55 24.89 3.73 -9.43
C SER A 55 25.53 4.91 -10.14
N GLU A 56 26.85 4.89 -10.32
CA GLU A 56 27.60 5.92 -11.03
C GLU A 56 27.37 5.86 -12.54
N ASP A 57 27.23 4.65 -13.07
CA ASP A 57 26.93 4.39 -14.48
C ASP A 57 25.48 3.89 -14.62
N LYS A 58 24.74 4.52 -15.54
CA LYS A 58 23.33 4.19 -15.86
C LYS A 58 23.21 3.31 -17.10
N SER A 59 24.33 2.82 -17.64
CA SER A 59 24.27 1.83 -18.71
C SER A 59 23.52 0.58 -18.23
N LYS A 60 22.76 -0.02 -19.11
CA LYS A 60 21.94 -1.17 -18.79
C LYS A 60 22.78 -2.34 -18.26
N GLU A 61 23.94 -2.57 -18.85
CA GLU A 61 24.88 -3.61 -18.45
C GLU A 61 25.40 -3.40 -17.02
N TYR A 62 25.70 -2.15 -16.67
CA TYR A 62 26.16 -1.82 -15.33
C TYR A 62 25.03 -1.98 -14.30
N VAL A 63 23.84 -1.45 -14.61
CA VAL A 63 22.66 -1.53 -13.75
C VAL A 63 22.25 -2.98 -13.50
N MET A 64 22.20 -3.81 -14.56
CA MET A 64 21.87 -5.24 -14.43
C MET A 64 22.83 -5.99 -13.52
N LYS A 65 24.09 -5.58 -13.47
CA LYS A 65 25.13 -6.25 -12.68
C LYS A 65 25.17 -5.78 -11.21
N HIS A 66 24.82 -4.51 -10.92
CA HIS A 66 25.09 -3.88 -9.64
C HIS A 66 23.86 -3.37 -8.89
N ALA A 67 22.73 -3.21 -9.57
CA ALA A 67 21.50 -2.65 -9.00
C ALA A 67 20.27 -3.58 -9.17
N VAL A 68 20.46 -4.77 -9.71
CA VAL A 68 19.38 -5.75 -9.93
C VAL A 68 19.62 -6.97 -9.06
N ASP A 69 18.65 -7.26 -8.24
CA ASP A 69 18.63 -8.44 -7.37
C ASP A 69 18.01 -9.66 -8.07
N THR A 70 18.41 -10.86 -7.62
CA THR A 70 17.79 -12.11 -8.05
C THR A 70 16.37 -12.19 -7.51
N PRO A 71 15.36 -12.49 -8.36
CA PRO A 71 13.98 -12.59 -7.91
C PRO A 71 13.79 -13.74 -6.90
N TYR A 72 13.06 -13.47 -5.83
CA TYR A 72 12.61 -14.50 -4.90
C TYR A 72 11.19 -14.91 -5.27
N PHE A 73 11.03 -16.12 -5.77
CA PHE A 73 9.76 -16.64 -6.24
C PHE A 73 9.01 -17.41 -5.14
N VAL A 74 7.71 -17.16 -5.04
CA VAL A 74 6.82 -17.82 -4.09
C VAL A 74 5.51 -18.22 -4.76
N PRO A 75 4.92 -19.38 -4.43
CA PRO A 75 3.64 -19.77 -4.99
C PRO A 75 2.49 -18.96 -4.39
N GLU A 76 1.45 -18.72 -5.16
CA GLU A 76 0.27 -17.93 -4.77
C GLU A 76 -0.46 -18.50 -3.54
N ASN A 77 -0.41 -19.80 -3.34
CA ASN A 77 -1.06 -20.48 -2.21
C ASN A 77 -0.23 -20.46 -0.91
N MET A 78 0.94 -19.78 -0.87
CA MET A 78 1.74 -19.66 0.34
C MET A 78 1.02 -18.77 1.37
N LYS A 79 0.96 -19.24 2.62
CA LYS A 79 0.35 -18.46 3.70
C LYS A 79 1.21 -17.25 4.06
N ALA A 80 0.58 -16.09 4.29
CA ALA A 80 1.25 -14.82 4.58
C ALA A 80 2.21 -14.90 5.78
N ASN A 81 1.82 -15.58 6.87
CA ASN A 81 2.66 -15.76 8.05
C ASN A 81 3.94 -16.59 7.77
N VAL A 82 3.84 -17.60 6.91
CA VAL A 82 4.98 -18.42 6.50
C VAL A 82 5.93 -17.60 5.61
N LEU A 83 5.36 -16.88 4.64
CA LEU A 83 6.13 -16.00 3.77
C LEU A 83 6.85 -14.92 4.57
N PHE A 84 6.16 -14.27 5.50
CA PHE A 84 6.74 -13.28 6.40
C PHE A 84 7.94 -13.83 7.18
N ALA A 85 7.80 -15.01 7.79
CA ALA A 85 8.89 -15.65 8.53
C ALA A 85 10.10 -15.93 7.63
N ASN A 86 9.88 -16.45 6.41
CA ASN A 86 10.93 -16.74 5.45
C ASN A 86 11.64 -15.46 4.99
N MET A 87 10.90 -14.43 4.60
CA MET A 87 11.46 -13.16 4.14
C MET A 87 12.29 -12.49 5.24
N LYS A 88 11.80 -12.50 6.49
CA LYS A 88 12.54 -11.98 7.64
C LYS A 88 13.84 -12.75 7.90
N GLN A 89 13.80 -14.08 7.84
CA GLN A 89 14.97 -14.92 8.05
C GLN A 89 16.04 -14.74 6.97
N THR A 90 15.63 -14.64 5.71
CA THR A 90 16.51 -14.48 4.55
C THR A 90 16.90 -13.05 4.26
N ARG A 91 16.29 -12.06 4.96
CA ARG A 91 16.44 -10.62 4.72
C ARG A 91 16.06 -10.22 3.30
N ILE A 92 15.09 -10.90 2.73
CA ILE A 92 14.50 -10.56 1.44
C ILE A 92 13.24 -9.72 1.71
N TYR A 93 13.10 -8.61 1.01
CA TYR A 93 12.02 -7.63 1.25
C TYR A 93 10.99 -7.59 0.13
N PHE A 94 11.23 -8.34 -0.94
CA PHE A 94 10.41 -8.36 -2.14
C PHE A 94 10.32 -9.78 -2.69
N ALA A 95 9.12 -10.25 -3.02
CA ALA A 95 8.89 -11.57 -3.61
C ALA A 95 7.97 -11.46 -4.83
N VAL A 96 8.24 -12.29 -5.82
CA VAL A 96 7.42 -12.47 -7.02
C VAL A 96 6.49 -13.66 -6.77
N VAL A 97 5.19 -13.43 -6.92
CA VAL A 97 4.17 -14.46 -6.72
C VAL A 97 3.90 -15.15 -8.06
N LEU A 98 4.01 -16.47 -8.05
CA LEU A 98 3.76 -17.30 -9.23
C LEU A 98 2.42 -18.02 -9.11
N ASP A 99 1.69 -18.08 -10.23
CA ASP A 99 0.52 -18.93 -10.39
C ASP A 99 0.90 -20.40 -10.58
N GLU A 100 -0.10 -21.28 -10.76
CA GLU A 100 0.08 -22.72 -10.96
C GLU A 100 0.73 -23.10 -12.30
N TYR A 101 0.84 -22.15 -13.22
CA TYR A 101 1.50 -22.33 -14.53
C TYR A 101 2.93 -21.78 -14.54
N GLY A 102 3.37 -21.17 -13.44
CA GLY A 102 4.68 -20.55 -13.30
C GLY A 102 4.76 -19.13 -13.81
N GLY A 103 3.63 -18.54 -14.22
CA GLY A 103 3.53 -17.13 -14.61
C GLY A 103 3.49 -16.20 -13.41
N MET A 104 3.97 -14.96 -13.58
CA MET A 104 3.86 -13.94 -12.54
C MET A 104 2.41 -13.50 -12.33
N SER A 105 1.81 -13.83 -11.19
CA SER A 105 0.48 -13.35 -10.79
C SER A 105 0.53 -12.00 -10.08
N GLY A 106 1.66 -11.66 -9.46
CA GLY A 106 1.84 -10.41 -8.75
C GLY A 106 3.15 -10.31 -7.99
N ILE A 107 3.24 -9.33 -7.11
CA ILE A 107 4.36 -9.15 -6.17
C ILE A 107 3.84 -8.99 -4.76
N VAL A 108 4.69 -9.23 -3.78
CA VAL A 108 4.44 -8.95 -2.37
C VAL A 108 5.71 -8.42 -1.72
N THR A 109 5.57 -7.35 -0.95
CA THR A 109 6.67 -6.80 -0.15
C THR A 109 6.53 -7.23 1.31
N LEU A 110 7.64 -7.16 2.06
CA LEU A 110 7.59 -7.38 3.51
C LEU A 110 6.67 -6.37 4.20
N HIS A 111 6.57 -5.15 3.65
CA HIS A 111 5.68 -4.10 4.16
C HIS A 111 4.21 -4.50 4.03
N ASP A 112 3.80 -4.98 2.86
CA ASP A 112 2.42 -5.44 2.62
C ASP A 112 2.03 -6.59 3.57
N LEU A 113 2.99 -7.48 3.84
CA LEU A 113 2.78 -8.58 4.80
C LEU A 113 2.62 -8.07 6.24
N VAL A 114 3.42 -7.08 6.65
CA VAL A 114 3.30 -6.47 7.98
C VAL A 114 1.95 -5.76 8.10
N GLU A 115 1.58 -4.97 7.10
CA GLU A 115 0.31 -4.24 7.07
C GLU A 115 -0.89 -5.20 7.18
N ALA A 116 -0.88 -6.29 6.41
CA ALA A 116 -1.94 -7.30 6.47
C ALA A 116 -2.00 -8.01 7.83
N LEU A 117 -0.85 -8.38 8.40
CA LEU A 117 -0.80 -9.07 9.69
C LEU A 117 -1.19 -8.15 10.86
N VAL A 118 -0.81 -6.87 10.79
CA VAL A 118 -1.18 -5.87 11.81
C VAL A 118 -2.65 -5.48 11.65
N GLY A 119 -3.14 -5.31 10.41
CA GLY A 119 -4.55 -5.05 10.14
C GLY A 119 -5.48 -6.17 10.63
N GLU A 120 -5.09 -7.44 10.44
CA GLU A 120 -5.82 -8.60 10.99
C GLU A 120 -5.84 -8.58 12.54
N LEU A 121 -4.75 -8.16 13.19
CA LEU A 121 -4.68 -8.02 14.65
C LEU A 121 -5.55 -6.86 15.16
N GLU A 122 -5.60 -5.75 14.43
CA GLU A 122 -6.45 -4.63 14.79
C GLU A 122 -7.95 -4.98 14.66
N GLU A 123 -8.33 -5.77 13.67
CA GLU A 123 -9.72 -6.25 13.51
C GLU A 123 -10.14 -7.24 14.62
N GLU A 124 -9.21 -8.06 15.16
CA GLU A 124 -9.49 -9.00 16.24
C GLU A 124 -9.48 -8.35 17.64
N GLU A 125 -8.69 -7.28 17.85
CA GLU A 125 -8.49 -6.63 19.15
C GLU A 125 -9.23 -5.30 19.30
N MET A 126 -9.74 -4.70 18.23
CA MET A 126 -10.50 -3.46 18.38
C MET A 126 -11.90 -3.73 18.92
N PRO A 127 -12.24 -3.15 20.08
CA PRO A 127 -13.65 -2.94 20.38
C PRO A 127 -14.26 -2.17 19.18
N ALA A 128 -15.48 -2.51 18.80
CA ALA A 128 -16.19 -1.89 17.69
C ALA A 128 -15.87 -0.39 17.65
N LYS A 129 -15.49 0.12 16.45
CA LYS A 129 -15.20 1.56 16.30
C LYS A 129 -16.29 2.31 17.06
N PRO A 130 -15.94 3.23 17.98
CA PRO A 130 -16.95 4.01 18.66
C PRO A 130 -17.85 4.64 17.60
N GLU A 131 -19.16 4.48 17.76
CA GLU A 131 -20.13 5.11 16.87
C GLU A 131 -19.80 6.60 16.79
N ASP A 132 -19.86 7.18 15.60
CA ASP A 132 -19.55 8.61 15.41
C ASP A 132 -20.44 9.51 16.28
N ILE A 133 -21.64 8.99 16.68
CA ILE A 133 -22.59 9.63 17.57
C ILE A 133 -23.06 8.60 18.60
N GLU A 134 -22.60 8.71 19.84
CA GLU A 134 -22.92 7.77 20.94
C GLU A 134 -23.71 8.48 22.05
N ARG A 135 -24.82 7.90 22.47
CA ARG A 135 -25.57 8.40 23.62
C ARG A 135 -24.98 7.88 24.92
N ILE A 136 -24.34 8.75 25.71
CA ILE A 136 -23.69 8.38 26.99
C ILE A 136 -24.69 8.33 28.14
N ALA A 137 -25.61 9.30 28.19
CA ALA A 137 -26.61 9.43 29.22
C ALA A 137 -27.88 10.13 28.69
N GLU A 138 -28.88 10.28 29.49
CA GLU A 138 -30.06 11.05 29.10
C GLU A 138 -29.71 12.51 28.85
N GLY A 139 -29.86 12.96 27.59
CA GLY A 139 -29.51 14.30 27.15
C GLY A 139 -28.01 14.54 26.98
N VAL A 140 -27.13 13.50 27.07
CA VAL A 140 -25.67 13.63 26.90
C VAL A 140 -25.19 12.72 25.81
N TRP A 141 -24.49 13.30 24.84
CA TRP A 141 -23.99 12.62 23.66
C TRP A 141 -22.47 12.80 23.51
N ARG A 142 -21.80 11.77 23.05
CA ARG A 142 -20.42 11.83 22.57
C ARG A 142 -20.46 11.84 21.05
N ILE A 143 -19.89 12.86 20.46
CA ILE A 143 -19.90 13.05 19.02
C ILE A 143 -18.45 13.19 18.57
N GLN A 144 -18.05 12.37 17.58
CA GLN A 144 -16.73 12.48 16.95
C GLN A 144 -16.70 13.77 16.10
N GLY A 145 -15.58 14.48 16.12
CA GLY A 145 -15.42 15.70 15.35
C GLY A 145 -15.56 15.54 13.83
N CYS A 146 -15.33 14.34 13.32
CA CYS A 146 -15.50 13.98 11.90
C CYS A 146 -16.95 13.59 11.53
N ALA A 147 -17.87 13.44 12.51
CA ALA A 147 -19.26 13.13 12.23
C ALA A 147 -19.90 14.16 11.31
N GLN A 148 -20.67 13.69 10.34
CA GLN A 148 -21.36 14.56 9.40
C GLN A 148 -22.45 15.36 10.16
N LEU A 149 -22.56 16.65 9.88
CA LEU A 149 -23.42 17.54 10.66
C LEU A 149 -24.92 17.26 10.41
N ASP A 150 -25.28 16.75 9.25
CA ASP A 150 -26.63 16.31 8.91
C ASP A 150 -27.04 15.06 9.72
N GLU A 151 -26.14 14.09 9.87
CA GLU A 151 -26.38 12.90 10.72
C GLU A 151 -26.54 13.29 12.21
N VAL A 152 -25.71 14.23 12.69
CA VAL A 152 -25.82 14.77 14.04
C VAL A 152 -27.17 15.50 14.22
N SER A 153 -27.59 16.24 13.22
CA SER A 153 -28.87 16.96 13.19
C SER A 153 -30.07 16.00 13.34
N GLU A 154 -30.05 14.91 12.57
CA GLU A 154 -31.11 13.89 12.63
C GLU A 154 -31.16 13.16 14.01
N VAL A 155 -30.00 12.73 14.51
CA VAL A 155 -29.92 11.98 15.77
C VAL A 155 -30.31 12.82 16.98
N LEU A 156 -29.90 14.08 17.02
CA LEU A 156 -30.20 15.00 18.12
C LEU A 156 -31.54 15.72 17.94
N ASN A 157 -32.15 15.63 16.77
CA ASN A 157 -33.36 16.37 16.37
C ASN A 157 -33.17 17.89 16.60
N VAL A 158 -32.00 18.41 16.15
CA VAL A 158 -31.62 19.83 16.25
C VAL A 158 -31.20 20.32 14.88
N GLU A 159 -31.68 21.48 14.44
CA GLU A 159 -31.23 22.09 13.18
C GLU A 159 -29.91 22.83 13.38
N PHE A 160 -28.89 22.47 12.62
CA PHE A 160 -27.62 23.17 12.52
C PHE A 160 -27.57 24.00 11.24
N SER A 161 -26.66 24.95 11.21
CA SER A 161 -26.43 25.77 9.99
C SER A 161 -25.78 24.91 8.90
N GLU A 162 -26.31 24.93 7.68
CA GLU A 162 -25.82 24.18 6.50
C GLU A 162 -24.43 24.67 5.98
N ILE A 163 -23.76 25.57 6.73
CA ILE A 163 -22.48 26.15 6.33
C ILE A 163 -21.32 25.15 6.55
N PHE A 164 -21.52 24.14 7.41
CA PHE A 164 -20.47 23.21 7.83
C PHE A 164 -20.84 21.77 7.49
N ASP A 165 -19.87 21.01 6.96
CA ASP A 165 -20.06 19.61 6.62
C ASP A 165 -19.86 18.68 7.84
N THR A 166 -19.02 19.10 8.82
CA THR A 166 -18.65 18.27 9.98
C THR A 166 -18.95 18.97 11.30
N PHE A 167 -19.16 18.15 12.36
CA PHE A 167 -19.40 18.63 13.71
C PHE A 167 -18.24 19.49 14.25
N SER A 168 -16.99 19.10 13.95
CA SER A 168 -15.82 19.93 14.34
C SER A 168 -15.82 21.30 13.68
N GLY A 169 -16.23 21.41 12.43
CA GLY A 169 -16.34 22.69 11.72
C GLY A 169 -17.32 23.63 12.41
N PHE A 170 -18.48 23.13 12.80
CA PHE A 170 -19.49 23.86 13.55
C PHE A 170 -18.97 24.32 14.94
N VAL A 171 -18.35 23.40 15.70
CA VAL A 171 -17.81 23.71 17.03
C VAL A 171 -16.70 24.77 16.97
N TRP A 172 -15.81 24.68 15.99
CA TRP A 172 -14.74 25.68 15.78
C TRP A 172 -15.30 27.10 15.52
N ASP A 173 -16.33 27.18 14.67
CA ASP A 173 -16.96 28.48 14.40
C ASP A 173 -17.69 29.03 15.66
N ALA A 174 -18.36 28.15 16.40
CA ALA A 174 -19.07 28.54 17.62
C ALA A 174 -18.13 29.02 18.73
N ILE A 175 -16.95 28.37 18.90
CA ILE A 175 -15.93 28.73 19.90
C ILE A 175 -15.09 29.92 19.44
N GLY A 176 -14.78 30.04 18.16
CA GLY A 176 -13.93 31.09 17.61
C GLY A 176 -14.56 32.47 17.56
N ARG A 177 -15.84 32.61 17.92
CA ARG A 177 -16.56 33.88 18.01
C ARG A 177 -16.61 34.49 19.41
N VAL A 178 -15.76 33.99 20.33
CA VAL A 178 -15.63 34.52 21.68
C VAL A 178 -14.58 35.62 21.75
#